data_6b9cc6d154c41d4a59aeec9bf598795a
#
_entry.id   6b9cc6d154c41d4a59aeec9bf598795a
#
_cell.length_a   1.000
_cell.length_b   1.000
_cell.length_c   1.000
_cell.angle_alpha   90.00
_cell.angle_beta   90.00
_cell.angle_gamma   90.00
#
_symmetry.space_group_name_H-M   'P 1'
#
loop_
_entity.id
_entity.type
_entity.pdbx_description
1 polymer ?
#
loop_
_entity_poly.entity_id
_entity_poly.type
_entity_poly.pdbx_seq_one_letter_code
_entity_poly.pdbx_strand_id
1 'polypeptide(L)'
;MSQLPDRLFPEAVPDVAGTAAALADRSRAAMCAALMDGRAWTVGELGSYAGVARSTASEHVDVLEAHGLITRVRQGRHCYVTISGPEAARVVEALGAMSASVLPTAHSLNAWTANKRLLAARTCYRHLAGRLGVSLAEHL
;
A
#
# COMPACT_ATOMS: atom_id res chain seq x y z
N MET A 1 -26.18 19.45 -27.09
CA MET A 1 -25.49 18.76 -26.01
C MET A 1 -26.07 17.36 -25.90
N SER A 2 -25.29 16.39 -26.31
CA SER A 2 -25.68 14.99 -26.21
C SER A 2 -25.53 14.56 -24.76
N GLN A 3 -26.64 14.36 -24.08
CA GLN A 3 -26.62 13.69 -22.78
C GLN A 3 -26.17 12.25 -23.03
N LEU A 4 -25.07 11.85 -22.41
CA LEU A 4 -24.68 10.46 -22.32
C LEU A 4 -25.85 9.67 -21.76
N PRO A 5 -26.27 8.57 -22.39
CA PRO A 5 -27.40 7.81 -21.88
C PRO A 5 -27.12 7.32 -20.46
N ASP A 6 -28.08 7.58 -19.59
CA ASP A 6 -28.12 7.24 -18.16
C ASP A 6 -27.92 5.72 -17.89
N ARG A 7 -27.71 4.93 -18.91
CA ARG A 7 -27.63 3.47 -18.86
C ARG A 7 -26.21 2.88 -18.98
N LEU A 8 -25.19 3.74 -19.10
CA LEU A 8 -23.80 3.27 -19.28
C LEU A 8 -23.12 2.87 -17.96
N PHE A 9 -23.72 3.23 -16.83
CA PHE A 9 -23.14 2.90 -15.54
C PHE A 9 -24.17 2.21 -14.66
N PRO A 10 -23.87 1.02 -14.13
CA PRO A 10 -24.74 0.39 -13.14
C PRO A 10 -24.90 1.31 -11.92
N GLU A 11 -26.06 1.24 -11.26
CA GLU A 11 -26.40 2.11 -10.12
C GLU A 11 -25.44 1.97 -8.92
N ALA A 12 -24.70 0.87 -8.86
CA ALA A 12 -23.70 0.65 -7.83
C ALA A 12 -22.36 0.23 -8.47
N VAL A 13 -21.43 1.17 -8.56
CA VAL A 13 -20.08 0.90 -9.03
C VAL A 13 -19.13 1.06 -7.85
N PRO A 14 -18.18 0.15 -7.63
CA PRO A 14 -17.14 0.36 -6.60
C PRO A 14 -16.40 1.67 -6.84
N ASP A 15 -16.09 2.39 -5.76
CA ASP A 15 -15.35 3.65 -5.84
C ASP A 15 -13.87 3.42 -6.09
N VAL A 16 -13.56 3.01 -7.31
CA VAL A 16 -12.19 2.80 -7.78
C VAL A 16 -11.39 4.11 -7.73
N ALA A 17 -12.05 5.22 -8.08
CA ALA A 17 -11.41 6.53 -8.10
C ALA A 17 -10.95 6.97 -6.70
N GLY A 18 -11.75 6.75 -5.67
CA GLY A 18 -11.38 7.06 -4.30
C GLY A 18 -10.16 6.29 -3.82
N THR A 19 -10.13 4.98 -4.04
CA THR A 19 -8.98 4.14 -3.70
C THR A 19 -7.75 4.52 -4.52
N ALA A 20 -7.91 4.77 -5.81
CA ALA A 20 -6.81 5.20 -6.68
C ALA A 20 -6.25 6.56 -6.25
N ALA A 21 -7.11 7.50 -5.87
CA ALA A 21 -6.70 8.80 -5.38
C ALA A 21 -5.88 8.71 -4.08
N ALA A 22 -6.20 7.78 -3.20
CA ALA A 22 -5.42 7.52 -1.99
C ALA A 22 -3.98 7.08 -2.33
N LEU A 23 -3.78 6.36 -3.42
CA LEU A 23 -2.48 5.90 -3.89
C LEU A 23 -1.80 6.88 -4.87
N ALA A 24 -2.48 7.92 -5.32
CA ALA A 24 -1.95 8.87 -6.30
C ALA A 24 -0.93 9.86 -5.71
N ASP A 25 -0.80 9.92 -4.41
CA ASP A 25 0.21 10.70 -3.70
C ASP A 25 1.50 9.89 -3.55
N ARG A 26 2.65 10.49 -3.86
CA ARG A 26 3.95 9.80 -3.81
C ARG A 26 4.30 9.29 -2.41
N SER A 27 4.01 10.06 -1.37
CA SER A 27 4.28 9.68 0.01
C SER A 27 3.42 8.50 0.44
N ARG A 28 2.12 8.55 0.13
CA ARG A 28 1.20 7.44 0.43
C ARG A 28 1.56 6.18 -0.34
N ALA A 29 1.89 6.30 -1.60
CA ALA A 29 2.34 5.16 -2.41
C ALA A 29 3.63 4.54 -1.84
N ALA A 30 4.59 5.36 -1.42
CA ALA A 30 5.82 4.91 -0.79
C ALA A 30 5.54 4.18 0.54
N MET A 31 4.64 4.70 1.36
CA MET A 31 4.23 4.06 2.61
C MET A 31 3.61 2.68 2.37
N CYS A 32 2.69 2.57 1.41
CA CYS A 32 2.10 1.28 1.04
C CYS A 32 3.15 0.30 0.52
N ALA A 33 4.09 0.78 -0.28
CA ALA A 33 5.20 -0.05 -0.76
C ALA A 33 6.08 -0.55 0.39
N ALA A 34 6.37 0.30 1.38
CA ALA A 34 7.11 -0.09 2.57
C ALA A 34 6.42 -1.21 3.34
N LEU A 35 5.11 -1.11 3.49
CA LEU A 35 4.30 -2.08 4.22
C LEU A 35 4.21 -3.45 3.54
N MET A 36 4.63 -3.54 2.29
CA MET A 36 4.66 -4.80 1.54
C MET A 36 5.70 -5.79 2.07
N ASP A 37 6.58 -5.37 2.98
CA ASP A 37 7.51 -6.28 3.66
C ASP A 37 6.82 -7.18 4.71
N GLY A 38 5.53 -6.95 4.99
CA GLY A 38 4.73 -7.71 5.93
C GLY A 38 4.94 -7.34 7.39
N ARG A 39 5.82 -6.37 7.69
CA ARG A 39 6.05 -5.90 9.06
C ARG A 39 5.08 -4.80 9.45
N ALA A 40 4.89 -4.66 10.76
CA ALA A 40 4.22 -3.51 11.34
C ALA A 40 5.21 -2.34 11.46
N TRP A 41 4.81 -1.18 10.99
CA TRP A 41 5.62 0.04 11.04
C TRP A 41 4.94 1.07 11.92
N THR A 42 5.73 1.85 12.64
CA THR A 42 5.18 3.03 13.33
C THR A 42 4.93 4.15 12.31
N VAL A 43 4.06 5.08 12.66
CA VAL A 43 3.80 6.27 11.82
C VAL A 43 5.08 7.09 11.62
N GLY A 44 5.91 7.21 12.66
CA GLY A 44 7.19 7.90 12.57
C GLY A 44 8.16 7.24 11.59
N GLU A 45 8.24 5.91 11.61
CA GLU A 45 9.07 5.14 10.67
C GLU A 45 8.60 5.33 9.23
N LEU A 46 7.29 5.26 9.00
CA LEU A 46 6.70 5.50 7.68
C LEU A 46 6.98 6.92 7.19
N GLY A 47 6.86 7.90 8.08
CA GLY A 47 7.18 9.29 7.76
C GLY A 47 8.64 9.46 7.35
N SER A 48 9.56 8.87 8.09
CA SER A 48 10.99 8.89 7.77
C SER A 48 11.27 8.21 6.43
N TYR A 49 10.64 7.09 6.17
CA TYR A 49 10.77 6.38 4.90
C TYR A 49 10.29 7.20 3.71
N ALA A 50 9.14 7.84 3.85
CA ALA A 50 8.55 8.68 2.80
C ALA A 50 9.16 10.09 2.71
N GLY A 51 10.03 10.46 3.65
CA GLY A 51 10.66 11.77 3.69
C GLY A 51 9.71 12.90 4.08
N VAL A 52 8.73 12.63 4.92
CA VAL A 52 7.76 13.62 5.40
C VAL A 52 7.78 13.71 6.93
N ALA A 53 7.30 14.84 7.46
CA ALA A 53 7.16 15.03 8.88
C ALA A 53 6.14 14.05 9.48
N ARG A 54 6.29 13.73 10.77
CA ARG A 54 5.39 12.80 11.46
C ARG A 54 3.93 13.23 11.40
N SER A 55 3.64 14.52 11.53
CA SER A 55 2.27 15.05 11.41
C SER A 55 1.68 14.80 10.02
N THR A 56 2.46 15.02 8.98
CA THR A 56 2.06 14.73 7.59
C THR A 56 1.88 13.23 7.37
N ALA A 57 2.78 12.42 7.92
CA ALA A 57 2.66 10.96 7.87
C ALA A 57 1.36 10.49 8.53
N SER A 58 1.00 11.07 9.67
CA SER A 58 -0.25 10.75 10.37
C SER A 58 -1.48 11.05 9.50
N GLU A 59 -1.50 12.19 8.81
CA GLU A 59 -2.58 12.54 7.87
C GLU A 59 -2.66 11.57 6.70
N HIS A 60 -1.52 11.18 6.13
CA HIS A 60 -1.46 10.19 5.06
C HIS A 60 -1.97 8.81 5.51
N VAL A 61 -1.61 8.39 6.71
CA VAL A 61 -2.09 7.15 7.31
C VAL A 61 -3.60 7.18 7.51
N ASP A 62 -4.15 8.32 7.93
CA ASP A 62 -5.60 8.51 8.04
C ASP A 62 -6.31 8.29 6.69
N VAL A 63 -5.78 8.86 5.63
CA VAL A 63 -6.33 8.69 4.27
C VAL A 63 -6.26 7.23 3.82
N LEU A 64 -5.13 6.57 4.02
CA LEU A 64 -4.94 5.16 3.63
C LEU A 64 -5.87 4.23 4.40
N GLU A 65 -6.07 4.48 5.69
CA GLU A 65 -6.99 3.70 6.52
C GLU A 65 -8.44 3.91 6.09
N ALA A 66 -8.83 5.14 5.80
CA ALA A 66 -10.18 5.47 5.35
C ALA A 66 -10.56 4.76 4.04
N HIS A 67 -9.58 4.46 3.19
CA HIS A 67 -9.79 3.72 1.94
C HIS A 67 -9.50 2.22 2.04
N GLY A 68 -9.32 1.71 3.25
CA GLY A 68 -9.16 0.27 3.48
C GLY A 68 -7.83 -0.32 3.02
N LEU A 69 -6.81 0.51 2.78
CA LEU A 69 -5.50 0.04 2.30
C LEU A 69 -4.59 -0.41 3.43
N ILE A 70 -4.76 0.14 4.60
CA ILE A 70 -3.97 -0.16 5.79
C ILE A 70 -4.87 -0.39 7.01
N THR A 71 -4.30 -1.02 8.02
CA THR A 71 -4.91 -1.19 9.33
C THR A 71 -3.96 -0.68 10.40
N ARG A 72 -4.50 0.00 11.41
CA ARG A 72 -3.76 0.42 12.60
C ARG A 72 -4.04 -0.53 13.75
N VAL A 73 -2.98 -0.85 14.47
CA VAL A 73 -3.07 -1.62 15.72
C VAL A 73 -2.34 -0.84 16.81
N ARG A 74 -3.05 -0.57 17.92
CA ARG A 74 -2.44 0.05 19.08
C ARG A 74 -1.93 -1.02 20.03
N GLN A 75 -0.66 -0.89 20.44
CA GLN A 75 -0.06 -1.67 21.50
C GLN A 75 0.58 -0.70 22.51
N GLY A 76 -0.08 -0.52 23.65
CA GLY A 76 0.38 0.43 24.68
C GLY A 76 0.38 1.86 24.13
N ARG A 77 1.55 2.49 24.11
CA ARG A 77 1.76 3.86 23.61
C ARG A 77 2.06 3.93 22.12
N HIS A 78 2.23 2.79 21.47
CA HIS A 78 2.63 2.72 20.08
C HIS A 78 1.45 2.39 19.16
N CYS A 79 1.39 3.08 18.04
CA CYS A 79 0.47 2.78 16.96
C CYS A 79 1.26 2.16 15.81
N TYR A 80 0.93 0.94 15.45
CA TYR A 80 1.54 0.20 14.37
C TYR A 80 0.62 0.16 13.17
N VAL A 81 1.20 0.24 11.99
CA VAL A 81 0.50 0.25 10.71
C VAL A 81 0.91 -0.99 9.93
N THR A 82 -0.05 -1.68 9.37
CA THR A 82 0.17 -2.82 8.48
C THR A 82 -0.68 -2.67 7.23
N ILE A 83 -0.30 -3.37 6.16
CA ILE A 83 -1.21 -3.50 5.01
C ILE A 83 -2.48 -4.22 5.47
N SER A 84 -3.64 -3.81 4.98
CA SER A 84 -4.92 -4.29 5.51
C SER A 84 -5.22 -5.76 5.19
N GLY A 85 -4.62 -6.31 4.15
CA GLY A 85 -4.82 -7.70 3.77
C GLY A 85 -4.36 -8.00 2.35
N PRO A 86 -4.64 -9.23 1.87
CA PRO A 86 -4.17 -9.68 0.56
C PRO A 86 -4.67 -8.84 -0.62
N GLU A 87 -5.88 -8.32 -0.54
CA GLU A 87 -6.47 -7.51 -1.62
C GLU A 87 -5.74 -6.17 -1.76
N ALA A 88 -5.49 -5.48 -0.66
CA ALA A 88 -4.70 -4.24 -0.67
C ALA A 88 -3.28 -4.49 -1.18
N ALA A 89 -2.66 -5.58 -0.75
CA ALA A 89 -1.34 -5.99 -1.24
C ALA A 89 -1.34 -6.23 -2.74
N ARG A 90 -2.35 -6.90 -3.29
CA ARG A 90 -2.49 -7.14 -4.72
C ARG A 90 -2.62 -5.86 -5.52
N VAL A 91 -3.38 -4.89 -5.02
CA VAL A 91 -3.54 -3.58 -5.67
C VAL A 91 -2.19 -2.87 -5.78
N VAL A 92 -1.44 -2.80 -4.70
CA VAL A 92 -0.11 -2.17 -4.67
C VAL A 92 0.86 -2.90 -5.60
N GLU A 93 0.88 -4.23 -5.58
CA GLU A 93 1.71 -5.05 -6.48
C GLU A 93 1.34 -4.84 -7.95
N ALA A 94 0.06 -4.86 -8.27
CA ALA A 94 -0.42 -4.71 -9.65
C ALA A 94 -0.04 -3.34 -10.21
N LEU A 95 -0.23 -2.28 -9.43
CA LEU A 95 0.19 -0.94 -9.82
C LEU A 95 1.70 -0.86 -10.01
N GLY A 96 2.46 -1.46 -9.12
CA GLY A 96 3.92 -1.54 -9.26
C GLY A 96 4.36 -2.29 -10.52
N ALA A 97 3.67 -3.38 -10.86
CA ALA A 97 3.97 -4.17 -12.05
C ALA A 97 3.68 -3.40 -13.36
N MET A 98 2.67 -2.54 -13.34
CA MET A 98 2.32 -1.68 -14.49
C MET A 98 3.22 -0.45 -14.61
N SER A 99 3.93 -0.09 -13.55
CA SER A 99 4.73 1.13 -13.52
C SER A 99 6.00 0.97 -14.36
N ALA A 100 6.20 1.87 -15.31
CA ALA A 100 7.33 1.84 -16.23
C ALA A 100 8.62 2.40 -15.61
N SER A 101 8.53 3.10 -14.49
CA SER A 101 9.67 3.75 -13.85
C SER A 101 9.79 3.35 -12.39
N VAL A 102 11.01 3.20 -11.94
CA VAL A 102 11.34 3.08 -10.52
C VAL A 102 11.81 4.45 -10.06
N LEU A 103 11.07 5.05 -9.12
CA LEU A 103 11.48 6.33 -8.53
C LEU A 103 12.58 6.08 -7.51
N PRO A 104 13.72 6.77 -7.63
CA PRO A 104 14.69 6.77 -6.56
C PRO A 104 14.11 7.51 -5.36
N THR A 105 13.69 6.79 -4.34
CA THR A 105 13.16 7.38 -3.10
C THR A 105 14.26 7.73 -2.12
N ALA A 106 15.51 7.38 -2.45
CA ALA A 106 16.59 7.41 -1.49
C ALA A 106 17.65 8.44 -1.85
N HIS A 107 17.77 9.46 -1.02
CA HIS A 107 18.92 10.37 -1.02
C HIS A 107 20.04 9.90 -0.08
N SER A 108 19.92 8.75 0.57
CA SER A 108 20.91 8.20 1.50
C SER A 108 21.11 6.70 1.28
N LEU A 109 22.27 6.20 1.71
CA LEU A 109 22.61 4.78 1.69
C LEU A 109 21.60 3.92 2.47
N ASN A 110 21.10 4.44 3.59
CA ASN A 110 20.10 3.75 4.41
C ASN A 110 18.77 3.58 3.67
N ALA A 111 18.35 4.60 2.96
CA ALA A 111 17.14 4.54 2.16
C ALA A 111 17.30 3.63 0.94
N TRP A 112 18.51 3.59 0.33
CA TRP A 112 18.82 2.64 -0.74
C TRP A 112 18.79 1.19 -0.26
N THR A 113 19.32 0.93 0.93
CA THR A 113 19.26 -0.39 1.57
C THR A 113 17.82 -0.80 1.90
N ALA A 114 17.02 0.14 2.40
CA ALA A 114 15.60 -0.08 2.66
C ALA A 114 14.85 -0.39 1.37
N ASN A 115 15.10 0.32 0.28
CA ASN A 115 14.52 0.04 -1.03
C ASN A 115 14.90 -1.35 -1.56
N LYS A 116 16.16 -1.74 -1.39
CA LYS A 116 16.63 -3.05 -1.79
C LYS A 116 15.97 -4.16 -0.99
N ARG A 117 15.78 -3.97 0.32
CA ARG A 117 15.03 -4.88 1.19
C ARG A 117 13.56 -4.96 0.78
N LEU A 118 12.97 -3.84 0.42
CA LEU A 118 11.60 -3.76 -0.04
C LEU A 118 11.37 -4.58 -1.32
N LEU A 119 12.25 -4.45 -2.29
CA LEU A 119 12.18 -5.22 -3.54
C LEU A 119 12.33 -6.73 -3.28
N ALA A 120 13.20 -7.13 -2.36
CA ALA A 120 13.35 -8.51 -1.93
C ALA A 120 12.10 -9.01 -1.18
N ALA A 121 11.53 -8.20 -0.29
CA ALA A 121 10.32 -8.52 0.46
C ALA A 121 9.09 -8.67 -0.45
N ARG A 122 8.98 -7.84 -1.49
CA ARG A 122 7.94 -7.98 -2.53
C ARG A 122 7.96 -9.37 -3.17
N THR A 123 9.12 -9.84 -3.52
CA THR A 123 9.31 -11.19 -4.10
C THR A 123 8.92 -12.26 -3.09
N CYS A 124 9.35 -12.14 -1.84
CA CYS A 124 9.01 -13.06 -0.75
C CYS A 124 7.51 -13.06 -0.43
N TYR A 125 6.87 -11.90 -0.37
CA TYR A 125 5.44 -11.79 -0.11
C TYR A 125 4.63 -12.48 -1.20
N ARG A 126 4.96 -12.23 -2.45
CA ARG A 126 4.33 -12.89 -3.61
C ARG A 126 4.48 -14.40 -3.55
N HIS A 127 5.64 -14.88 -3.13
CA HIS A 127 5.93 -16.31 -2.96
C HIS A 127 5.14 -16.94 -1.81
N LEU A 128 5.09 -16.28 -0.65
CA LEU A 128 4.34 -16.72 0.52
C LEU A 128 2.83 -16.71 0.28
N ALA A 129 2.30 -15.66 -0.32
CA ALA A 129 0.88 -15.56 -0.65
C ALA A 129 0.46 -16.65 -1.65
N GLY A 130 1.30 -16.95 -2.64
CA GLY A 130 1.07 -18.03 -3.59
C GLY A 130 1.08 -19.41 -2.92
N ARG A 131 2.03 -19.68 -2.04
CA ARG A 131 2.14 -20.95 -1.29
C ARG A 131 0.97 -21.17 -0.35
N LEU A 132 0.55 -20.14 0.39
CA LEU A 132 -0.60 -20.22 1.29
C LEU A 132 -1.90 -20.46 0.52
N GLY A 133 -2.06 -19.82 -0.63
CA GLY A 133 -3.20 -20.05 -1.51
C GLY A 133 -3.27 -21.46 -2.03
N VAL A 134 -2.16 -22.03 -2.48
CA VAL A 134 -2.05 -23.41 -2.97
C VAL A 134 -2.29 -24.42 -1.83
N SER A 135 -1.69 -24.20 -0.66
CA SER A 135 -1.87 -25.06 0.52
C SER A 135 -3.32 -25.12 0.98
N LEU A 136 -4.03 -23.98 0.98
CA LEU A 136 -5.45 -23.93 1.33
C LEU A 136 -6.34 -24.63 0.30
N ALA A 137 -5.99 -24.56 -0.98
CA ALA A 137 -6.71 -25.24 -2.04
C ALA A 137 -6.55 -26.77 -2.00
N GLU A 138 -5.41 -27.27 -1.55
CA GLU A 138 -5.13 -28.69 -1.42
C GLU A 138 -5.82 -29.34 -0.19
N HIS A 139 -6.25 -28.54 0.78
CA HIS A 139 -6.90 -29.02 2.02
C HIS A 139 -8.45 -28.85 2.00
N LEU A 140 -8.98 -28.33 0.93
CA LEU A 140 -10.41 -28.21 0.70
C LEU A 140 -10.90 -29.28 -0.29
#